data_16df1e137ac2872b478079befcafb18b
#
_entry.id   16df1e137ac2872b478079befcafb18b
#
_cell.length_a   1.000
_cell.length_b   1.000
_cell.length_c   1.000
_cell.angle_alpha   90.00
_cell.angle_beta   90.00
_cell.angle_gamma   90.00
#
_symmetry.space_group_name_H-M   'P 1'
#
loop_
_entity.id
_entity.type
_entity.pdbx_description
1 polymer ?
#
loop_
_entity_poly.entity_id
_entity_poly.type
_entity_poly.pdbx_seq_one_letter_code
_entity_poly.pdbx_strand_id
1 'polypeptide(L)'
;MNSELISAAVMARKYSYSPYSHYAVGAAVLTDRNEIYGGCNVENASYGLCNCGERTAIFKAVSDGARKIRAIAIAAAGSAPYPCGACRQVMSEFAESPDMPVTVVTITDEGEKKEEFTLKELLPYGFVL
;
A
#
# COMPACT_ATOMS: atom_id res chain seq x y z
N MET A 1 -3.18 -15.86 -0.72
CA MET A 1 -2.93 -14.57 -0.04
C MET A 1 -1.63 -14.67 0.72
N ASN A 2 -0.76 -13.70 0.60
CA ASN A 2 0.59 -13.76 1.18
C ASN A 2 0.58 -13.25 2.63
N SER A 3 0.70 -14.16 3.59
CA SER A 3 0.66 -13.80 5.02
C SER A 3 1.87 -12.98 5.47
N GLU A 4 3.05 -13.20 4.88
CA GLU A 4 4.23 -12.39 5.17
C GLU A 4 4.05 -10.94 4.73
N LEU A 5 3.44 -10.74 3.57
CA LEU A 5 3.17 -9.41 3.04
C LEU A 5 2.19 -8.66 3.95
N ILE A 6 1.13 -9.34 4.39
CA ILE A 6 0.15 -8.78 5.30
C ILE A 6 0.81 -8.41 6.63
N SER A 7 1.61 -9.31 7.20
CA SER A 7 2.35 -9.03 8.44
C SER A 7 3.25 -7.82 8.31
N ALA A 8 3.95 -7.69 7.18
CA ALA A 8 4.82 -6.55 6.94
C ALA A 8 4.03 -5.23 6.88
N ALA A 9 2.85 -5.24 6.26
CA ALA A 9 1.97 -4.08 6.20
C ALA A 9 1.48 -3.68 7.60
N VAL A 10 1.05 -4.65 8.40
CA VAL A 10 0.61 -4.41 9.78
C VAL A 10 1.75 -3.83 10.62
N MET A 11 2.94 -4.39 10.50
CA MET A 11 4.12 -3.93 11.25
C MET A 11 4.54 -2.52 10.84
N ALA A 12 4.43 -2.17 9.57
CA ALA A 12 4.84 -0.86 9.07
C ALA A 12 4.02 0.28 9.69
N ARG A 13 2.81 0.01 10.16
CA ARG A 13 1.96 1.01 10.82
C ARG A 13 2.62 1.66 12.04
N LYS A 14 3.52 0.95 12.72
CA LYS A 14 4.18 1.45 13.93
C LYS A 14 4.92 2.77 13.71
N TYR A 15 5.38 2.98 12.49
CA TYR A 15 6.22 4.13 12.16
C TYR A 15 5.43 5.25 11.49
N SER A 16 4.12 5.12 11.36
CA SER A 16 3.27 6.14 10.76
C SER A 16 3.43 7.48 11.47
N TYR A 17 3.59 8.53 10.67
CA TYR A 17 3.55 9.89 11.18
C TYR A 17 2.21 10.50 10.75
N SER A 18 1.21 10.43 11.62
CA SER A 18 -0.16 10.84 11.29
C SER A 18 -0.76 11.75 12.37
N PRO A 19 -0.09 12.90 12.69
CA PRO A 19 -0.56 13.79 13.76
C PRO A 19 -1.83 14.55 13.39
N TYR A 20 -2.18 14.65 12.11
CA TYR A 20 -3.34 15.39 11.64
C TYR A 20 -4.57 14.50 11.51
N SER A 21 -4.45 13.37 10.85
CA SER A 21 -5.58 12.46 10.63
C SER A 21 -5.82 11.50 11.78
N HIS A 22 -4.78 11.19 12.56
CA HIS A 22 -4.78 10.14 13.57
C HIS A 22 -5.15 8.76 12.99
N TYR A 23 -4.86 8.56 11.71
CA TYR A 23 -5.17 7.33 11.00
C TYR A 23 -3.86 6.72 10.46
N ALA A 24 -3.32 5.77 11.21
CA ALA A 24 -2.05 5.13 10.87
C ALA A 24 -2.27 4.02 9.84
N VAL A 25 -1.63 4.15 8.69
CA VAL A 25 -1.69 3.18 7.60
C VAL A 25 -0.32 2.59 7.36
N GLY A 26 -0.25 1.28 7.26
CA GLY A 26 0.95 0.57 6.83
C GLY A 26 0.68 -0.11 5.51
N ALA A 27 1.72 -0.25 4.70
CA ALA A 27 1.64 -0.96 3.44
C ALA A 27 2.91 -1.77 3.24
N ALA A 28 2.81 -2.81 2.43
CA ALA A 28 3.96 -3.60 2.04
C ALA A 28 3.81 -4.05 0.61
N VAL A 29 4.90 -4.04 -0.13
CA VAL A 29 4.93 -4.48 -1.53
C VAL A 29 5.86 -5.67 -1.67
N LEU A 30 5.49 -6.60 -2.54
CA LEU A 30 6.31 -7.72 -2.94
C LEU A 30 6.82 -7.42 -4.35
N THR A 31 8.14 -7.42 -4.52
CA THR A 31 8.76 -7.11 -5.81
C THR A 31 8.93 -8.37 -6.66
N ASP A 32 9.28 -8.19 -7.93
CA ASP A 32 9.61 -9.29 -8.84
C ASP A 32 10.93 -9.99 -8.47
N ARG A 33 11.67 -9.44 -7.50
CA ARG A 33 12.87 -10.08 -6.94
C ARG A 33 12.56 -10.83 -5.65
N ASN A 34 11.28 -11.03 -5.32
CA ASN A 34 10.81 -11.67 -4.08
C ASN A 34 11.23 -10.95 -2.81
N GLU A 35 11.42 -9.63 -2.89
CA GLU A 35 11.73 -8.79 -1.73
C GLU A 35 10.46 -8.08 -1.24
N ILE A 36 10.34 -7.92 0.08
CA ILE A 36 9.22 -7.21 0.70
C ILE A 36 9.72 -5.88 1.25
N TYR A 37 9.05 -4.79 0.87
CA TYR A 37 9.32 -3.45 1.38
C TYR A 37 8.09 -2.92 2.09
N GLY A 38 8.26 -2.51 3.34
CA GLY A 38 7.19 -1.88 4.12
C GLY A 38 7.27 -0.36 4.06
N GLY A 39 6.13 0.29 4.20
CA GLY A 39 6.03 1.73 4.28
C GLY A 39 4.81 2.14 5.09
N CYS A 40 4.78 3.39 5.51
CA CYS A 40 3.67 3.93 6.29
C CYS A 40 3.32 5.31 5.76
N ASN A 41 2.14 5.84 6.16
CA ASN A 41 1.79 7.20 5.80
C ASN A 41 2.62 8.19 6.60
N VAL A 42 3.07 9.24 5.91
CA VAL A 42 3.85 10.32 6.49
C VAL A 42 3.15 11.63 6.13
N GLU A 43 2.55 12.26 7.13
CA GLU A 43 1.78 13.48 6.93
C GLU A 43 2.65 14.72 7.06
N ASN A 44 2.12 15.82 6.60
CA ASN A 44 2.81 17.11 6.59
C ASN A 44 1.78 18.21 6.82
N ALA A 45 2.18 19.28 7.49
CA ALA A 45 1.34 20.45 7.67
C ALA A 45 0.92 21.04 6.31
N SER A 46 1.77 20.92 5.31
CA SER A 46 1.40 21.20 3.91
C SER A 46 0.78 19.93 3.33
N TYR A 47 -0.55 19.87 3.30
CA TYR A 47 -1.29 18.65 2.98
C TYR A 47 -0.92 18.05 1.62
N GLY A 48 -0.56 18.86 0.65
CA GLY A 48 -0.12 18.36 -0.66
C GLY A 48 1.16 17.52 -0.61
N LEU A 49 1.92 17.62 0.48
CA LEU A 49 3.15 16.86 0.68
C LEU A 49 2.96 15.59 1.50
N CYS A 50 1.74 15.32 1.98
CA CYS A 50 1.43 14.07 2.67
C CYS A 50 1.63 12.90 1.71
N ASN A 51 2.23 11.81 2.21
CA ASN A 51 2.46 10.63 1.41
C ASN A 51 1.80 9.42 2.04
N CYS A 52 1.04 8.68 1.23
CA CYS A 52 0.34 7.48 1.70
C CYS A 52 1.32 6.33 1.91
N GLY A 53 0.95 5.39 2.77
CA GLY A 53 1.79 4.22 3.06
C GLY A 53 2.16 3.43 1.82
N GLU A 54 1.23 3.28 0.89
CA GLU A 54 1.44 2.54 -0.35
C GLU A 54 2.57 3.19 -1.18
N ARG A 55 2.53 4.51 -1.33
CA ARG A 55 3.56 5.21 -2.11
C ARG A 55 4.90 5.19 -1.40
N THR A 56 4.91 5.27 -0.07
CA THR A 56 6.16 5.15 0.69
C THR A 56 6.81 3.79 0.44
N ALA A 57 6.03 2.71 0.49
CA ALA A 57 6.53 1.36 0.25
C ALA A 57 7.03 1.19 -1.18
N ILE A 58 6.26 1.65 -2.17
CA ILE A 58 6.62 1.55 -3.58
C ILE A 58 7.90 2.35 -3.87
N PHE A 59 7.97 3.59 -3.41
CA PHE A 59 9.13 4.45 -3.67
C PHE A 59 10.39 3.89 -3.00
N LYS A 60 10.25 3.32 -1.82
CA LYS A 60 11.37 2.64 -1.15
C LYS A 60 11.89 1.48 -1.99
N ALA A 61 10.99 0.64 -2.50
CA ALA A 61 11.36 -0.50 -3.34
C ALA A 61 12.03 -0.04 -4.63
N VAL A 62 11.44 0.95 -5.31
CA VAL A 62 11.95 1.47 -6.58
C VAL A 62 13.30 2.15 -6.37
N SER A 63 13.47 2.92 -5.31
CA SER A 63 14.74 3.58 -5.01
C SER A 63 15.84 2.59 -4.62
N ASP A 64 15.47 1.37 -4.24
CA ASP A 64 16.42 0.29 -3.96
C ASP A 64 16.61 -0.63 -5.17
N GLY A 65 16.11 -0.24 -6.32
CA GLY A 65 16.37 -0.92 -7.60
C GLY A 65 15.24 -1.77 -8.16
N ALA A 66 14.15 -1.97 -7.42
CA ALA A 66 13.00 -2.71 -7.94
C ALA A 66 12.32 -1.92 -9.06
N ARG A 67 11.74 -2.61 -10.03
CA ARG A 67 11.03 -1.99 -11.15
C ARG A 67 9.64 -2.54 -11.34
N LYS A 68 9.34 -3.71 -10.77
CA LYS A 68 8.04 -4.37 -10.89
C LYS A 68 7.55 -4.82 -9.52
N ILE A 69 6.27 -4.62 -9.27
CA ILE A 69 5.59 -4.99 -8.03
C ILE A 69 4.61 -6.12 -8.36
N ARG A 70 4.70 -7.23 -7.63
CA ARG A 70 3.83 -8.40 -7.82
C ARG A 70 2.57 -8.35 -7.00
N ALA A 71 2.63 -7.75 -5.80
CA ALA A 71 1.50 -7.71 -4.88
C ALA A 71 1.67 -6.57 -3.89
N ILE A 72 0.57 -6.08 -3.34
CA ILE A 72 0.60 -5.07 -2.29
C ILE A 72 -0.45 -5.41 -1.23
N ALA A 73 -0.11 -5.15 0.04
CA ALA A 73 -1.03 -5.22 1.16
C ALA A 73 -1.05 -3.88 1.87
N ILE A 74 -2.24 -3.47 2.33
CA ILE A 74 -2.46 -2.18 2.99
C ILE A 74 -3.24 -2.47 4.26
N ALA A 75 -2.79 -1.95 5.41
CA ALA A 75 -3.40 -2.24 6.70
C ALA A 75 -3.67 -0.97 7.51
N ALA A 76 -4.83 -0.91 8.13
CA ALA A 76 -5.19 0.14 9.08
C ALA A 76 -6.23 -0.39 10.05
N ALA A 77 -6.41 0.30 11.17
CA ALA A 77 -7.40 -0.06 12.17
C ALA A 77 -8.66 0.79 12.03
N GLY A 78 -9.80 0.18 12.29
CA GLY A 78 -11.11 0.85 12.33
C GLY A 78 -11.80 0.84 10.99
N SER A 79 -11.40 1.70 10.07
CA SER A 79 -11.98 1.75 8.72
C SER A 79 -11.02 1.15 7.70
N ALA A 80 -11.58 0.65 6.61
CA ALA A 80 -10.81 -0.03 5.56
C ALA A 80 -9.91 0.97 4.82
N PRO A 81 -8.60 0.69 4.70
CA PRO A 81 -7.67 1.62 4.05
C PRO A 81 -7.64 1.42 2.53
N TYR A 82 -8.75 1.67 1.86
CA TYR A 82 -8.77 1.59 0.41
C TYR A 82 -7.79 2.60 -0.19
N PRO A 83 -6.99 2.22 -1.20
CA PRO A 83 -5.99 3.12 -1.74
C PRO A 83 -6.62 4.32 -2.46
N CYS A 84 -6.06 5.51 -2.25
CA CYS A 84 -6.52 6.71 -2.93
C CYS A 84 -6.16 6.67 -4.43
N GLY A 85 -6.72 7.59 -5.21
CA GLY A 85 -6.47 7.64 -6.65
C GLY A 85 -5.00 7.82 -7.01
N ALA A 86 -4.27 8.67 -6.27
CA ALA A 86 -2.85 8.87 -6.50
C ALA A 86 -2.06 7.58 -6.28
N CYS A 87 -2.38 6.82 -5.23
CA CYS A 87 -1.73 5.54 -4.96
C CYS A 87 -2.02 4.53 -6.05
N ARG A 88 -3.27 4.48 -6.53
CA ARG A 88 -3.65 3.56 -7.63
C ARG A 88 -2.88 3.86 -8.90
N GLN A 89 -2.69 5.14 -9.21
CA GLN A 89 -1.90 5.54 -10.38
C GLN A 89 -0.43 5.15 -10.22
N VAL A 90 0.15 5.35 -9.04
CA VAL A 90 1.53 4.94 -8.77
C VAL A 90 1.67 3.42 -8.86
N MET A 91 0.70 2.66 -8.32
CA MET A 91 0.67 1.20 -8.48
C MET A 91 0.66 0.79 -9.95
N SER A 92 -0.12 1.50 -10.78
CA SER A 92 -0.24 1.19 -12.20
C SER A 92 1.09 1.32 -12.94
N GLU A 93 1.92 2.27 -12.55
CA GLU A 93 3.24 2.47 -13.18
C GLU A 93 4.16 1.26 -12.95
N PHE A 94 4.10 0.67 -11.76
CA PHE A 94 5.06 -0.36 -11.36
C PHE A 94 4.48 -1.77 -11.27
N ALA A 95 3.18 -1.95 -11.42
CA ALA A 95 2.57 -3.28 -11.35
C ALA A 95 3.12 -4.19 -12.44
N GLU A 96 3.48 -5.41 -12.06
CA GLU A 96 3.93 -6.42 -13.00
C GLU A 96 2.84 -6.77 -14.01
N SER A 97 1.57 -6.68 -13.57
CA SER A 97 0.40 -7.03 -14.36
C SER A 97 -0.82 -6.24 -13.88
N PRO A 98 -1.80 -5.94 -14.77
CA PRO A 98 -3.08 -5.36 -14.33
C PRO A 98 -3.83 -6.24 -13.33
N ASP A 99 -3.52 -7.52 -13.26
CA ASP A 99 -4.12 -8.46 -12.33
C ASP A 99 -3.41 -8.49 -10.97
N MET A 100 -2.48 -7.57 -10.73
CA MET A 100 -1.76 -7.49 -9.46
C MET A 100 -2.72 -7.49 -8.28
N PRO A 101 -2.58 -8.43 -7.33
CA PRO A 101 -3.44 -8.45 -6.15
C PRO A 101 -3.14 -7.29 -5.20
N VAL A 102 -4.21 -6.66 -4.74
CA VAL A 102 -4.19 -5.61 -3.73
C VAL A 102 -5.03 -6.11 -2.56
N THR A 103 -4.39 -6.38 -1.44
CA THR A 103 -5.07 -6.86 -0.24
C THR A 103 -5.27 -5.71 0.74
N VAL A 104 -6.53 -5.47 1.11
CA VAL A 104 -6.90 -4.44 2.06
C VAL A 104 -7.23 -5.11 3.38
N VAL A 105 -6.51 -4.75 4.43
CA VAL A 105 -6.61 -5.35 5.76
C VAL A 105 -7.15 -4.32 6.74
N THR A 106 -8.30 -4.61 7.32
CA THR A 106 -8.89 -3.79 8.38
C THR A 106 -8.71 -4.50 9.71
N ILE A 107 -8.00 -3.87 10.64
CA ILE A 107 -7.76 -4.43 11.96
C ILE A 107 -8.92 -4.00 12.86
N THR A 108 -9.59 -4.98 13.47
CA THR A 108 -10.72 -4.76 14.37
C THR A 108 -10.47 -5.46 15.71
N ASP A 109 -11.34 -5.22 16.68
CA ASP A 109 -11.28 -5.90 17.98
C ASP A 109 -11.47 -7.42 17.84
N GLU A 110 -12.10 -7.87 16.76
CA GLU A 110 -12.37 -9.28 16.48
C GLU A 110 -11.30 -9.93 15.61
N GLY A 111 -10.25 -9.18 15.23
CA GLY A 111 -9.17 -9.66 14.38
C GLY A 111 -9.06 -8.87 13.09
N GLU A 112 -8.56 -9.49 12.04
CA GLU A 112 -8.31 -8.83 10.75
C GLU A 112 -9.35 -9.23 9.73
N LYS A 113 -9.97 -8.24 9.11
CA LYS A 113 -10.84 -8.42 7.95
C LYS A 113 -10.01 -8.17 6.69
N LYS A 114 -9.99 -9.12 5.77
CA LYS A 114 -9.18 -9.05 4.55
C LYS A 114 -10.07 -9.03 3.33
N GLU A 115 -9.80 -8.09 2.43
CA GLU A 115 -10.47 -7.99 1.14
C GLU A 115 -9.40 -7.99 0.05
N GLU A 116 -9.60 -8.74 -1.01
CA GLU A 116 -8.63 -8.82 -2.09
C GLU A 116 -9.23 -8.32 -3.40
N PHE A 117 -8.49 -7.43 -4.05
CA PHE A 117 -8.87 -6.83 -5.34
C PHE A 117 -7.72 -7.04 -6.32
N THR A 118 -8.01 -6.89 -7.62
CA THR A 118 -6.96 -6.69 -8.61
C THR A 118 -6.79 -5.20 -8.86
N LEU A 119 -5.61 -4.79 -9.28
CA LEU A 119 -5.38 -3.39 -9.64
C LEU A 119 -6.37 -2.93 -10.73
N LYS A 120 -6.64 -3.81 -11.70
CA LYS A 120 -7.59 -3.51 -12.79
C LYS A 120 -8.99 -3.16 -12.27
N GLU A 121 -9.44 -3.83 -11.20
CA GLU A 121 -10.72 -3.50 -10.57
C GLU A 121 -10.69 -2.12 -9.92
N LEU A 122 -9.55 -1.75 -9.33
CA LEU A 122 -9.42 -0.49 -8.59
C LEU A 122 -9.08 0.70 -9.49
N LEU A 123 -8.49 0.45 -10.66
CA LEU A 123 -8.12 1.50 -11.62
C LEU A 123 -8.43 1.02 -13.04
N PRO A 124 -9.72 0.92 -13.42
CA PRO A 124 -10.07 0.60 -14.79
C PRO A 124 -9.64 1.73 -15.73
N TYR A 125 -9.12 1.36 -16.91
CA TYR A 125 -8.65 2.34 -17.89
C TYR A 125 -7.61 3.32 -17.33
N GLY A 126 -6.62 2.77 -16.61
CA GLY A 126 -5.56 3.59 -16.03
C GLY A 126 -4.75 4.32 -17.09
N PHE A 127 -4.21 5.47 -16.70
CA PHE A 127 -3.40 6.29 -17.61
C PHE A 127 -2.02 5.69 -17.82
N VAL A 128 -1.61 5.56 -19.09
CA VAL A 128 -0.26 5.15 -19.48
C VAL A 128 0.25 6.08 -20.59
N LEU A 129 1.56 6.26 -20.66
CA LEU A 129 2.19 7.03 -21.74
C LEU A 129 2.62 6.12 -22.88
#